data_751066b9463b2b3085790ca584f4c786
#
_entry.id   751066b9463b2b3085790ca584f4c786
#
_cell.length_a   1.000
_cell.length_b   1.000
_cell.length_c   1.000
_cell.angle_alpha   90.00
_cell.angle_beta   90.00
_cell.angle_gamma   90.00
#
_symmetry.space_group_name_H-M   'P 1'
#
loop_
_entity.id
_entity.type
_entity.pdbx_description
1 polymer ?
#
loop_
_entity_poly.entity_id
_entity_poly.type
_entity_poly.pdbx_seq_one_letter_code
_entity_poly.pdbx_strand_id
1 'polypeptide(L)'
;KLLPILKDKWEEDCIIITIDDDTIYENDLIKNLVNDYYEHKCVVGYRGFTPKFDKLEHFDYEKRDNLQNLSLYNFLTGKGGVLYKPEFFHKTKDLIFNDKIYSDTCDKQDDIWFYIVRILNDIKCYTTLKEWHTKDISAIGLYSVFNSKNNNNTLSFTKTIQKLKELHYM
;
A
#
# COMPACT_ATOMS: atom_id res chain seq x y z
N LYS A 1 3.99 9.84 0.70
CA LYS A 1 4.63 10.00 -0.62
C LYS A 1 3.60 10.13 -1.74
N LEU A 2 2.62 9.21 -1.84
CA LEU A 2 1.67 9.16 -2.96
C LEU A 2 0.66 10.31 -2.96
N LEU A 3 0.11 10.72 -1.80
CA LEU A 3 -1.02 11.68 -1.73
C LEU A 3 -0.80 13.01 -2.46
N PRO A 4 0.35 13.69 -2.33
CA PRO A 4 0.56 14.96 -3.03
C PRO A 4 0.49 14.84 -4.55
N ILE A 5 1.20 13.87 -5.13
CA ILE A 5 1.22 13.67 -6.58
C ILE A 5 -0.12 13.11 -7.09
N LEU A 6 -0.78 12.26 -6.31
CA LEU A 6 -2.10 11.74 -6.64
C LEU A 6 -3.14 12.87 -6.71
N LYS A 7 -3.06 13.85 -5.80
CA LYS A 7 -3.94 15.02 -5.80
C LYS A 7 -3.69 15.92 -7.01
N ASP A 8 -2.42 16.16 -7.35
CA ASP A 8 -2.02 16.95 -8.52
C ASP A 8 -2.46 16.29 -9.83
N LYS A 9 -2.36 14.98 -9.93
CA LYS A 9 -2.63 14.16 -11.12
C LYS A 9 -4.01 13.50 -11.14
N TRP A 10 -4.93 13.93 -10.29
CA TRP A 10 -6.19 13.23 -10.06
C TRP A 10 -7.03 12.98 -11.32
N GLU A 11 -7.11 13.96 -12.21
CA GLU A 11 -7.90 13.88 -13.45
C GLU A 11 -7.08 13.40 -14.66
N GLU A 12 -5.82 13.03 -14.45
CA GLU A 12 -4.94 12.61 -15.53
C GLU A 12 -4.91 11.07 -15.67
N ASP A 13 -4.91 10.59 -16.90
CA ASP A 13 -4.63 9.18 -17.21
C ASP A 13 -3.12 8.95 -17.20
N CYS A 14 -2.55 8.83 -16.02
CA CYS A 14 -1.11 8.63 -15.83
C CYS A 14 -0.79 7.49 -14.88
N ILE A 15 0.43 6.98 -14.99
CA ILE A 15 1.02 6.01 -14.06
C ILE A 15 1.85 6.79 -13.04
N ILE A 16 1.65 6.48 -11.76
CA ILE A 16 2.43 7.00 -10.65
C ILE A 16 3.19 5.84 -10.02
N ILE A 17 4.52 5.94 -9.92
CA ILE A 17 5.36 4.96 -9.24
C ILE A 17 5.98 5.60 -8.02
N THR A 18 5.80 4.99 -6.86
CA THR A 18 6.45 5.41 -5.61
C THR A 18 7.62 4.50 -5.29
N ILE A 19 8.73 5.10 -4.92
CA ILE A 19 9.96 4.43 -4.47
C ILE A 19 10.48 5.11 -3.20
N ASP A 20 11.39 4.45 -2.48
CA ASP A 20 12.09 5.01 -1.33
C ASP A 20 13.43 5.58 -1.76
N ASP A 21 13.83 6.71 -1.17
CA ASP A 21 15.07 7.43 -1.48
C ASP A 21 16.31 6.82 -0.81
N ASP A 22 16.09 5.94 0.17
CA ASP A 22 17.14 5.21 0.91
C ASP A 22 17.33 3.76 0.42
N THR A 23 16.78 3.41 -0.74
CA THR A 23 16.82 2.06 -1.29
C THR A 23 17.41 2.07 -2.72
N ILE A 24 18.36 1.18 -2.97
CA ILE A 24 18.88 0.91 -4.32
C ILE A 24 18.03 -0.17 -4.96
N TYR A 25 17.49 0.12 -6.12
CA TYR A 25 16.64 -0.78 -6.90
C TYR A 25 17.37 -1.36 -8.09
N GLU A 26 16.85 -2.47 -8.61
CA GLU A 26 17.27 -3.02 -9.88
C GLU A 26 16.95 -2.07 -11.04
N ASN A 27 17.81 -2.03 -12.05
CA ASN A 27 17.71 -1.07 -13.18
C ASN A 27 16.42 -1.22 -14.00
N ASP A 28 15.80 -2.39 -13.97
CA ASP A 28 14.60 -2.71 -14.74
C ASP A 28 13.30 -2.64 -13.90
N LEU A 29 13.36 -2.18 -12.65
CA LEU A 29 12.20 -2.06 -11.76
C LEU A 29 11.02 -1.36 -12.45
N ILE A 30 11.23 -0.15 -12.95
CA ILE A 30 10.16 0.65 -13.55
C ILE A 30 9.57 -0.05 -14.77
N LYS A 31 10.43 -0.58 -15.64
CA LYS A 31 10.00 -1.35 -16.82
C LYS A 31 9.11 -2.53 -16.44
N ASN A 32 9.51 -3.28 -15.42
CA ASN A 32 8.78 -4.48 -15.01
C ASN A 32 7.45 -4.11 -14.35
N LEU A 33 7.41 -3.09 -13.46
CA LEU A 33 6.17 -2.58 -12.88
C LEU A 33 5.16 -2.14 -13.97
N VAL A 34 5.64 -1.46 -15.01
CA VAL A 34 4.79 -1.00 -16.10
C VAL A 34 4.29 -2.17 -16.95
N ASN A 35 5.15 -3.16 -17.26
CA ASN A 35 4.76 -4.35 -18.00
C ASN A 35 3.68 -5.15 -17.24
N ASP A 36 3.89 -5.40 -15.95
CA ASP A 36 2.93 -6.12 -15.11
C ASP A 36 1.62 -5.35 -14.96
N TYR A 37 1.68 -4.01 -14.91
CA TYR A 37 0.47 -3.19 -14.95
C TYR A 37 -0.31 -3.39 -16.26
N TYR A 38 0.36 -3.38 -17.41
CA TYR A 38 -0.33 -3.59 -18.69
C TYR A 38 -0.95 -4.99 -18.81
N GLU A 39 -0.37 -5.99 -18.16
CA GLU A 39 -0.90 -7.34 -18.12
C GLU A 39 -2.09 -7.46 -17.16
N HIS A 40 -1.97 -6.93 -15.93
CA HIS A 40 -2.93 -7.19 -14.85
C HIS A 40 -3.93 -6.06 -14.60
N LYS A 41 -3.69 -4.84 -15.10
CA LYS A 41 -4.57 -3.66 -14.97
C LYS A 41 -4.99 -3.36 -13.51
N CYS A 42 -4.05 -3.45 -12.59
CA CYS A 42 -4.26 -3.25 -11.17
C CYS A 42 -3.04 -2.55 -10.53
N VAL A 43 -3.09 -2.32 -9.21
CA VAL A 43 -1.89 -1.89 -8.46
C VAL A 43 -0.83 -2.98 -8.54
N VAL A 44 0.42 -2.60 -8.80
CA VAL A 44 1.56 -3.52 -8.91
C VAL A 44 2.65 -3.13 -7.93
N GLY A 45 3.21 -4.11 -7.23
CA GLY A 45 4.35 -3.88 -6.35
C GLY A 45 5.13 -5.18 -6.10
N TYR A 46 6.41 -5.06 -5.80
CA TYR A 46 7.29 -6.23 -5.73
C TYR A 46 7.70 -6.63 -4.33
N ARG A 47 7.16 -5.97 -3.32
CA ARG A 47 7.35 -6.34 -1.94
C ARG A 47 6.03 -6.29 -1.18
N GLY A 48 5.67 -7.41 -0.59
CA GLY A 48 4.42 -7.50 0.14
C GLY A 48 4.19 -8.89 0.71
N PHE A 49 2.99 -9.10 1.21
CA PHE A 49 2.53 -10.38 1.73
C PHE A 49 1.01 -10.49 1.62
N THR A 50 0.48 -11.70 1.73
CA THR A 50 -0.95 -11.92 1.89
C THR A 50 -1.25 -12.00 3.39
N PRO A 51 -1.99 -11.06 3.99
CA PRO A 51 -2.37 -11.16 5.39
C PRO A 51 -3.33 -12.33 5.62
N LYS A 52 -3.20 -12.99 6.77
CA LYS A 52 -4.12 -14.04 7.18
C LYS A 52 -5.17 -13.48 8.13
N PHE A 53 -6.41 -13.42 7.68
CA PHE A 53 -7.56 -13.01 8.49
C PHE A 53 -8.85 -13.65 7.95
N ASP A 54 -9.86 -13.81 8.79
CA ASP A 54 -11.23 -14.21 8.43
C ASP A 54 -12.11 -12.99 8.14
N LYS A 55 -11.85 -11.86 8.83
CA LYS A 55 -12.50 -10.57 8.65
C LYS A 55 -11.46 -9.47 8.71
N LEU A 56 -11.71 -8.38 8.00
CA LEU A 56 -10.76 -7.25 7.92
C LEU A 56 -10.42 -6.69 9.31
N GLU A 57 -11.36 -6.71 10.24
CA GLU A 57 -11.18 -6.25 11.62
C GLU A 57 -10.19 -7.09 12.43
N HIS A 58 -9.96 -8.33 12.00
CA HIS A 58 -9.03 -9.25 12.64
C HIS A 58 -7.64 -9.25 11.99
N PHE A 59 -7.35 -8.19 11.23
CA PHE A 59 -6.03 -8.01 10.63
C PHE A 59 -4.94 -7.96 11.71
N ASP A 60 -3.92 -8.78 11.48
CA ASP A 60 -2.70 -8.80 12.27
C ASP A 60 -1.51 -8.76 11.31
N TYR A 61 -0.71 -7.71 11.37
CA TYR A 61 0.40 -7.49 10.44
C TYR A 61 1.43 -8.62 10.44
N GLU A 62 1.55 -9.34 11.57
CA GLU A 62 2.50 -10.43 11.70
C GLU A 62 1.92 -11.77 11.21
N LYS A 63 0.60 -11.88 11.07
CA LYS A 63 -0.04 -13.11 10.56
C LYS A 63 -0.14 -13.09 9.05
N ARG A 64 0.57 -14.01 8.43
CA ARG A 64 0.67 -14.09 6.96
C ARG A 64 0.21 -15.44 6.46
N ASP A 65 -0.38 -15.44 5.29
CA ASP A 65 -0.69 -16.62 4.50
C ASP A 65 0.31 -16.76 3.34
N ASN A 66 0.17 -17.82 2.54
CA ASN A 66 0.96 -17.95 1.33
C ASN A 66 0.68 -16.78 0.39
N LEU A 67 1.74 -16.18 -0.15
CA LEU A 67 1.62 -15.06 -1.07
C LEU A 67 0.87 -15.47 -2.33
N GLN A 68 -0.16 -14.71 -2.67
CA GLN A 68 -0.92 -14.82 -3.92
C GLN A 68 -0.43 -13.76 -4.90
N ASN A 69 -0.19 -14.14 -6.15
CA ASN A 69 0.32 -13.18 -7.14
C ASN A 69 -0.69 -12.05 -7.40
N LEU A 70 -1.98 -12.39 -7.55
CA LEU A 70 -3.04 -11.43 -7.81
C LEU A 70 -4.16 -11.61 -6.78
N SER A 71 -4.35 -10.64 -5.91
CA SER A 71 -5.37 -10.69 -4.87
C SER A 71 -5.86 -9.30 -4.47
N LEU A 72 -7.12 -9.22 -4.05
CA LEU A 72 -7.66 -8.01 -3.41
C LEU A 72 -6.97 -7.76 -2.05
N TYR A 73 -6.54 -8.81 -1.38
CA TYR A 73 -6.04 -8.73 -0.01
C TYR A 73 -4.52 -8.72 0.13
N ASN A 74 -3.76 -8.74 -0.95
CA ASN A 74 -2.31 -8.57 -0.83
C ASN A 74 -1.97 -7.19 -0.25
N PHE A 75 -1.10 -7.19 0.74
CA PHE A 75 -0.55 -5.98 1.35
C PHE A 75 0.80 -5.67 0.70
N LEU A 76 0.91 -4.55 0.03
CA LEU A 76 2.17 -4.08 -0.55
C LEU A 76 2.86 -3.12 0.40
N THR A 77 4.19 -3.17 0.44
CA THR A 77 5.01 -2.20 1.18
C THR A 77 5.71 -1.27 0.19
N GLY A 78 5.69 0.03 0.46
CA GLY A 78 6.24 1.07 -0.41
C GLY A 78 7.71 0.87 -0.77
N LYS A 79 8.48 0.25 0.12
CA LYS A 79 9.89 -0.07 -0.09
C LYS A 79 10.17 -0.92 -1.35
N GLY A 80 9.23 -1.74 -1.77
CA GLY A 80 9.41 -2.58 -2.97
C GLY A 80 9.24 -1.85 -4.30
N GLY A 81 8.84 -0.59 -4.26
CA GLY A 81 8.33 0.11 -5.43
C GLY A 81 6.87 -0.29 -5.70
N VAL A 82 6.00 0.69 -5.83
CA VAL A 82 4.57 0.43 -6.11
C VAL A 82 4.06 1.36 -7.19
N LEU A 83 3.36 0.77 -8.15
CA LEU A 83 2.69 1.45 -9.26
C LEU A 83 1.21 1.64 -8.95
N TYR A 84 0.74 2.87 -9.12
CA TYR A 84 -0.64 3.27 -8.96
C TYR A 84 -1.15 4.04 -10.19
N LYS A 85 -2.47 4.18 -10.29
CA LYS A 85 -3.13 5.17 -11.17
C LYS A 85 -4.19 5.93 -10.37
N PRO A 86 -4.48 7.20 -10.69
CA PRO A 86 -5.53 7.95 -10.03
C PRO A 86 -6.90 7.25 -10.08
N GLU A 87 -7.25 6.66 -11.22
CA GLU A 87 -8.51 5.93 -11.41
C GLU A 87 -8.77 4.81 -10.40
N PHE A 88 -7.72 4.24 -9.80
CA PHE A 88 -7.85 3.18 -8.80
C PHE A 88 -8.51 3.64 -7.49
N PHE A 89 -8.64 4.95 -7.30
CA PHE A 89 -9.17 5.53 -6.07
C PHE A 89 -10.45 6.36 -6.29
N HIS A 90 -10.99 6.40 -7.50
CA HIS A 90 -12.09 7.31 -7.85
C HIS A 90 -13.37 7.09 -7.06
N LYS A 91 -13.70 5.85 -6.63
CA LYS A 91 -14.88 5.57 -5.82
C LYS A 91 -14.82 6.21 -4.42
N THR A 92 -13.64 6.52 -3.93
CA THR A 92 -13.41 7.01 -2.57
C THR A 92 -12.60 8.30 -2.54
N LYS A 93 -12.84 9.22 -3.50
CA LYS A 93 -12.11 10.50 -3.62
C LYS A 93 -12.08 11.29 -2.31
N ASP A 94 -13.24 11.45 -1.68
CA ASP A 94 -13.35 12.22 -0.44
C ASP A 94 -12.64 11.56 0.74
N LEU A 95 -12.54 10.23 0.71
CA LEU A 95 -11.84 9.48 1.74
C LEU A 95 -10.33 9.56 1.56
N ILE A 96 -9.81 9.26 0.35
CA ILE A 96 -8.36 9.17 0.13
C ILE A 96 -7.64 10.47 0.46
N PHE A 97 -8.30 11.61 0.26
CA PHE A 97 -7.77 12.94 0.58
C PHE A 97 -8.24 13.49 1.92
N ASN A 98 -8.81 12.66 2.78
CA ASN A 98 -9.22 13.08 4.11
C ASN A 98 -8.01 13.08 5.07
N ASP A 99 -7.27 14.20 5.06
CA ASP A 99 -6.06 14.37 5.86
C ASP A 99 -6.33 14.14 7.37
N LYS A 100 -7.53 14.46 7.85
CA LYS A 100 -7.88 14.27 9.25
C LYS A 100 -7.98 12.79 9.61
N ILE A 101 -8.68 11.97 8.83
CA ILE A 101 -8.78 10.53 9.09
C ILE A 101 -7.38 9.90 8.99
N TYR A 102 -6.65 10.24 7.92
CA TYR A 102 -5.30 9.74 7.70
C TYR A 102 -4.36 10.06 8.88
N SER A 103 -4.28 11.33 9.30
CA SER A 103 -3.40 11.74 10.39
C SER A 103 -3.79 11.14 11.75
N ASP A 104 -5.10 10.99 12.01
CA ASP A 104 -5.59 10.45 13.27
C ASP A 104 -5.35 8.93 13.41
N THR A 105 -5.22 8.21 12.28
CA THR A 105 -5.20 6.73 12.28
C THR A 105 -3.91 6.09 11.80
N CYS A 106 -3.24 6.65 10.80
CA CYS A 106 -2.06 6.03 10.16
C CYS A 106 -1.03 7.02 9.56
N ASP A 107 -0.78 8.16 10.23
CA ASP A 107 0.14 9.22 9.78
C ASP A 107 1.56 8.76 9.45
N LYS A 108 2.02 7.65 10.04
CA LYS A 108 3.34 7.05 9.83
C LYS A 108 3.31 5.70 9.12
N GLN A 109 2.14 5.26 8.69
CA GLN A 109 1.93 3.97 8.04
C GLN A 109 1.08 4.17 6.77
N ASP A 110 1.58 4.95 5.83
CA ASP A 110 0.91 5.25 4.57
C ASP A 110 0.56 3.97 3.76
N ASP A 111 1.36 2.91 3.85
CA ASP A 111 1.05 1.61 3.25
C ASP A 111 -0.31 1.05 3.73
N ILE A 112 -0.63 1.23 5.02
CA ILE A 112 -1.92 0.80 5.61
C ILE A 112 -3.08 1.61 5.01
N TRP A 113 -2.91 2.93 4.89
CA TRP A 113 -3.90 3.81 4.30
C TRP A 113 -4.23 3.39 2.87
N PHE A 114 -3.21 3.26 2.02
CA PHE A 114 -3.40 2.87 0.63
C PHE A 114 -3.94 1.46 0.47
N TYR A 115 -3.54 0.53 1.34
CA TYR A 115 -4.10 -0.81 1.37
C TYR A 115 -5.61 -0.80 1.61
N ILE A 116 -6.09 -0.10 2.65
CA ILE A 116 -7.50 -0.06 3.02
C ILE A 116 -8.31 0.66 1.94
N VAL A 117 -7.88 1.85 1.51
CA VAL A 117 -8.59 2.62 0.49
C VAL A 117 -8.65 1.89 -0.85
N ARG A 118 -7.60 1.17 -1.22
CA ARG A 118 -7.60 0.31 -2.42
C ARG A 118 -8.66 -0.80 -2.33
N ILE A 119 -8.76 -1.48 -1.19
CA ILE A 119 -9.79 -2.51 -0.98
C ILE A 119 -11.20 -1.93 -1.13
N LEU A 120 -11.46 -0.75 -0.57
CA LEU A 120 -12.75 -0.07 -0.71
C LEU A 120 -13.10 0.31 -2.15
N ASN A 121 -12.08 0.43 -3.01
CA ASN A 121 -12.25 0.64 -4.45
C ASN A 121 -12.37 -0.67 -5.24
N ASP A 122 -12.33 -1.84 -4.61
CA ASP A 122 -12.31 -3.18 -5.24
C ASP A 122 -11.14 -3.39 -6.20
N ILE A 123 -10.04 -2.70 -5.99
CA ILE A 123 -8.84 -2.80 -6.83
C ILE A 123 -7.93 -3.89 -6.29
N LYS A 124 -7.72 -4.94 -7.07
CA LYS A 124 -6.73 -5.97 -6.78
C LYS A 124 -5.32 -5.38 -6.84
N CYS A 125 -4.35 -6.10 -6.29
CA CYS A 125 -2.97 -5.84 -6.58
C CYS A 125 -2.22 -7.10 -6.99
N TYR A 126 -1.26 -6.90 -7.88
CA TYR A 126 -0.32 -7.92 -8.31
C TYR A 126 1.01 -7.75 -7.58
N THR A 127 1.56 -8.86 -7.17
CA THR A 127 2.94 -8.94 -6.65
C THR A 127 3.58 -10.22 -7.15
N THR A 128 4.86 -10.15 -7.43
CA THR A 128 5.59 -11.31 -7.91
C THR A 128 6.14 -12.14 -6.75
N LEU A 129 6.25 -13.46 -6.97
CA LEU A 129 7.00 -14.36 -6.08
C LEU A 129 8.52 -14.27 -6.31
N LYS A 130 8.94 -13.57 -7.35
CA LYS A 130 10.35 -13.35 -7.62
C LYS A 130 10.95 -12.48 -6.51
N GLU A 131 12.04 -12.93 -5.92
CA GLU A 131 12.83 -12.09 -5.02
C GLU A 131 13.44 -10.92 -5.80
N TRP A 132 13.09 -9.70 -5.37
CA TRP A 132 13.67 -8.48 -5.89
C TRP A 132 14.77 -8.04 -4.94
N HIS A 133 15.97 -7.94 -5.48
CA HIS A 133 17.12 -7.51 -4.69
C HIS A 133 17.10 -6.00 -4.53
N THR A 134 16.64 -5.55 -3.38
CA THR A 134 16.81 -4.16 -2.93
C THR A 134 17.93 -4.09 -1.92
N LYS A 135 18.76 -3.07 -2.00
CA LYS A 135 19.83 -2.82 -1.02
C LYS A 135 19.53 -1.52 -0.28
N ASP A 136 19.46 -1.60 1.04
CA ASP A 136 19.31 -0.41 1.87
C ASP A 136 20.59 0.40 1.91
N ILE A 137 20.48 1.70 1.74
CA ILE A 137 21.57 2.66 1.92
C ILE A 137 21.71 3.01 3.40
N SER A 138 20.60 3.01 4.13
CA SER A 138 20.55 3.35 5.55
C SER A 138 20.39 2.10 6.43
N ALA A 139 21.15 2.01 7.51
CA ALA A 139 21.05 0.93 8.49
C ALA A 139 19.86 1.10 9.47
N ILE A 140 19.23 2.28 9.51
CA ILE A 140 18.16 2.62 10.46
C ILE A 140 16.93 3.08 9.67
N GLY A 141 15.97 2.18 9.49
CA GLY A 141 14.69 2.49 8.85
C GLY A 141 13.57 2.76 9.86
N LEU A 142 12.49 3.40 9.40
CA LEU A 142 11.30 3.70 10.20
C LEU A 142 10.69 2.43 10.84
N TYR A 143 10.77 1.29 10.15
CA TYR A 143 10.28 0.02 10.67
C TYR A 143 10.97 -0.38 11.96
N SER A 144 12.31 -0.33 12.02
CA SER A 144 13.08 -0.72 13.20
C SER A 144 12.90 0.23 14.39
N VAL A 145 12.65 1.51 14.13
CA VAL A 145 12.54 2.54 15.17
C VAL A 145 11.12 2.67 15.70
N PHE A 146 10.10 2.53 14.85
CA PHE A 146 8.71 2.84 15.18
C PHE A 146 7.76 1.68 14.93
N ASN A 147 7.71 1.13 13.72
CA ASN A 147 6.65 0.20 13.32
C ASN A 147 6.75 -1.19 13.98
N SER A 148 7.97 -1.68 14.25
CA SER A 148 8.19 -2.96 14.93
C SER A 148 7.89 -2.92 16.44
N LYS A 149 7.78 -1.72 17.01
CA LYS A 149 7.49 -1.56 18.45
C LYS A 149 5.99 -1.55 18.69
N ASN A 150 5.53 -2.29 19.69
CA ASN A 150 4.17 -2.27 20.19
C ASN A 150 3.08 -2.61 19.14
N ASN A 151 3.38 -3.40 18.11
CA ASN A 151 2.41 -3.73 17.04
C ASN A 151 1.76 -2.50 16.38
N ASN A 152 2.49 -1.42 16.20
CA ASN A 152 1.94 -0.15 15.70
C ASN A 152 1.21 -0.30 14.37
N ASN A 153 1.67 -1.20 13.47
CA ASN A 153 0.98 -1.45 12.21
C ASN A 153 -0.42 -2.05 12.42
N THR A 154 -0.53 -3.07 13.26
CA THR A 154 -1.84 -3.68 13.60
C THR A 154 -2.76 -2.68 14.29
N LEU A 155 -2.23 -1.87 15.23
CA LEU A 155 -3.01 -0.84 15.92
C LEU A 155 -3.52 0.24 14.97
N SER A 156 -2.69 0.75 14.06
CA SER A 156 -3.08 1.75 13.07
C SER A 156 -4.14 1.19 12.13
N PHE A 157 -3.96 -0.06 11.68
CA PHE A 157 -4.97 -0.72 10.85
C PHE A 157 -6.33 -0.81 11.58
N THR A 158 -6.34 -1.33 12.81
CA THR A 158 -7.57 -1.48 13.62
C THR A 158 -8.25 -0.12 13.83
N LYS A 159 -7.49 0.92 14.20
CA LYS A 159 -8.02 2.28 14.36
C LYS A 159 -8.64 2.81 13.07
N THR A 160 -7.99 2.58 11.93
CA THR A 160 -8.51 3.02 10.64
C THR A 160 -9.83 2.33 10.31
N ILE A 161 -9.90 1.00 10.41
CA ILE A 161 -11.13 0.24 10.16
C ILE A 161 -12.27 0.71 11.07
N GLN A 162 -11.98 0.87 12.36
CA GLN A 162 -12.97 1.33 13.33
C GLN A 162 -13.52 2.73 12.97
N LYS A 163 -12.60 3.63 12.60
CA LYS A 163 -12.99 4.99 12.19
C LYS A 163 -13.81 5.01 10.90
N LEU A 164 -13.47 4.18 9.93
CA LEU A 164 -14.22 4.08 8.68
C LEU A 164 -15.64 3.50 8.87
N LYS A 165 -15.81 2.56 9.79
CA LYS A 165 -17.14 2.04 10.18
C LYS A 165 -17.99 3.11 10.85
N GLU A 166 -17.42 3.86 11.79
CA GLU A 166 -18.11 5.00 12.45
C GLU A 166 -18.62 6.03 11.43
N LEU A 167 -17.89 6.20 10.33
CA LEU A 167 -18.22 7.16 9.26
C LEU A 167 -19.00 6.55 8.09
N HIS A 168 -19.43 5.29 8.21
CA HIS A 168 -20.22 4.57 7.20
C HIS A 168 -19.53 4.39 5.83
N TYR A 169 -18.19 4.31 5.79
CA TYR A 169 -17.44 3.93 4.58
C TYR A 169 -17.37 2.41 4.38
N MET A 170 -17.72 1.63 5.41
CA MET A 170 -17.66 0.17 5.41
C MET A 170 -18.93 -0.43 6.01
#